data_b9688e353de79a09b5880c9d8e9d9da3
#
_entry.id   b9688e353de79a09b5880c9d8e9d9da3
#
_cell.length_a   1.000
_cell.length_b   1.000
_cell.length_c   1.000
_cell.angle_alpha   90.00
_cell.angle_beta   90.00
_cell.angle_gamma   90.00
#
_symmetry.space_group_name_H-M   'P 1'
#
loop_
_entity.id
_entity.type
_entity.pdbx_description
1 polymer ?
#
loop_
_entity_poly.entity_id
_entity_poly.type
_entity_poly.pdbx_seq_one_letter_code
_entity_poly.pdbx_strand_id
1 'polypeptide(L)'
;MSNGFTPKGNNMKRHFTQAEVYYLNTLPAVERASMDRITYSREFQVRCMAQYLRGNGPTSIFASAGLNPKIVGSKRIERAIARWKADPQIMTEAQSFANEAAADQRDLLVISQSMTSAWLDMKVMDLQKQIQSVKQHEAERPSMPAHGALIGLE
;
A
#
# COMPACT_ATOMS: atom_id res chain seq x y z
N MET A 1 -25.48 -24.33 -44.86
CA MET A 1 -25.84 -24.55 -43.47
C MET A 1 -24.76 -23.99 -42.61
N SER A 2 -25.05 -22.92 -42.03
CA SER A 2 -24.14 -22.33 -41.06
C SER A 2 -24.21 -23.20 -39.82
N ASN A 3 -23.25 -24.02 -39.64
CA ASN A 3 -23.06 -24.63 -38.38
C ASN A 3 -22.64 -23.51 -37.46
N GLY A 4 -23.55 -23.09 -36.65
CA GLY A 4 -23.24 -22.25 -35.55
C GLY A 4 -22.29 -22.95 -34.59
N PHE A 5 -21.10 -23.17 -35.06
CA PHE A 5 -20.04 -23.55 -34.16
C PHE A 5 -19.60 -22.27 -33.45
N THR A 6 -20.32 -21.95 -32.43
CA THR A 6 -19.77 -21.12 -31.40
C THR A 6 -18.75 -22.01 -30.69
N PRO A 7 -17.48 -21.73 -30.80
CA PRO A 7 -16.54 -22.39 -29.96
C PRO A 7 -16.90 -22.01 -28.54
N LYS A 8 -17.54 -22.92 -27.83
CA LYS A 8 -17.75 -22.80 -26.42
C LYS A 8 -16.40 -22.56 -25.81
N GLY A 9 -16.23 -21.30 -25.40
CA GLY A 9 -15.12 -20.95 -24.57
C GLY A 9 -13.84 -21.62 -25.01
N ASN A 10 -13.17 -21.05 -25.95
CA ASN A 10 -11.80 -21.42 -26.17
C ASN A 10 -11.06 -21.21 -24.85
N ASN A 11 -11.04 -22.27 -24.08
CA ASN A 11 -10.11 -22.45 -23.00
C ASN A 11 -8.74 -22.67 -23.64
N MET A 12 -8.46 -21.94 -24.70
CA MET A 12 -7.14 -21.88 -25.25
C MET A 12 -6.30 -21.23 -24.18
N LYS A 13 -5.41 -22.03 -23.64
CA LYS A 13 -4.33 -21.50 -22.82
C LYS A 13 -3.71 -20.40 -23.66
N ARG A 14 -3.92 -19.18 -23.23
CA ARG A 14 -3.27 -18.07 -23.88
C ARG A 14 -1.78 -18.25 -23.73
N HIS A 15 -1.11 -18.39 -24.84
CA HIS A 15 0.36 -18.41 -24.85
C HIS A 15 0.88 -16.98 -24.69
N PHE A 16 1.96 -16.84 -23.97
CA PHE A 16 2.62 -15.57 -23.86
C PHE A 16 3.44 -15.28 -25.12
N THR A 17 3.49 -14.02 -25.49
CA THR A 17 4.40 -13.58 -26.56
C THR A 17 5.84 -13.59 -26.03
N GLN A 18 6.82 -13.56 -26.95
CA GLN A 18 8.22 -13.47 -26.55
C GLN A 18 8.51 -12.24 -25.71
N ALA A 19 7.90 -11.11 -26.05
CA ALA A 19 8.06 -9.88 -25.30
C ALA A 19 7.48 -10.01 -23.87
N GLU A 20 6.34 -10.66 -23.74
CA GLU A 20 5.73 -10.94 -22.44
C GLU A 20 6.60 -11.87 -21.60
N VAL A 21 7.13 -12.93 -22.20
CA VAL A 21 8.07 -13.86 -21.53
C VAL A 21 9.31 -13.14 -21.04
N TYR A 22 9.89 -12.28 -21.89
CA TYR A 22 11.04 -11.48 -21.50
C TYR A 22 10.72 -10.58 -20.32
N TYR A 23 9.61 -9.86 -20.38
CA TYR A 23 9.16 -9.00 -19.31
C TYR A 23 8.95 -9.77 -18.01
N LEU A 24 8.25 -10.91 -18.08
CA LEU A 24 7.97 -11.72 -16.89
C LEU A 24 9.26 -12.23 -16.23
N ASN A 25 10.26 -12.60 -17.02
CA ASN A 25 11.53 -13.07 -16.49
C ASN A 25 12.36 -11.97 -15.83
N THR A 26 12.02 -10.69 -16.02
CA THR A 26 12.69 -9.57 -15.33
C THR A 26 12.11 -9.32 -13.94
N LEU A 27 10.96 -9.90 -13.63
CA LEU A 27 10.27 -9.63 -12.36
C LEU A 27 10.83 -10.48 -11.22
N PRO A 28 11.06 -9.87 -10.04
CA PRO A 28 11.51 -10.64 -8.86
C PRO A 28 10.50 -11.71 -8.42
N ALA A 29 9.21 -11.49 -8.70
CA ALA A 29 8.14 -12.42 -8.38
C ALA A 29 8.17 -13.70 -9.22
N VAL A 30 8.86 -13.66 -10.35
CA VAL A 30 8.94 -14.77 -11.30
C VAL A 30 10.30 -15.41 -11.24
N GLU A 31 10.31 -16.71 -10.94
CA GLU A 31 11.53 -17.50 -11.01
C GLU A 31 11.86 -17.82 -12.45
N ARG A 32 10.85 -18.22 -13.22
CA ARG A 32 10.99 -18.58 -14.61
C ARG A 32 9.66 -18.44 -15.35
N ALA A 33 9.69 -17.90 -16.54
CA ALA A 33 8.54 -17.84 -17.43
C ALA A 33 8.88 -18.43 -18.78
N SER A 34 7.93 -19.15 -19.36
CA SER A 34 7.95 -19.65 -20.72
C SER A 34 6.68 -19.22 -21.42
N MET A 35 6.52 -19.53 -22.69
CA MET A 35 5.30 -19.18 -23.44
C MET A 35 4.03 -19.76 -22.83
N ASP A 36 4.14 -20.88 -22.13
CA ASP A 36 2.98 -21.61 -21.61
C ASP A 36 2.81 -21.50 -20.11
N ARG A 37 3.86 -21.20 -19.39
CA ARG A 37 3.87 -21.36 -17.94
C ARG A 37 4.71 -20.29 -17.26
N ILE A 38 4.22 -19.88 -16.10
CA ILE A 38 4.97 -19.03 -15.17
C ILE A 38 5.26 -19.86 -13.91
N THR A 39 6.51 -19.88 -13.51
CA THR A 39 6.93 -20.40 -12.22
C THR A 39 7.24 -19.20 -11.33
N TYR A 40 6.49 -19.07 -10.26
CA TYR A 40 6.65 -17.95 -9.34
C TYR A 40 7.70 -18.26 -8.29
N SER A 41 8.44 -17.23 -7.85
CA SER A 41 9.41 -17.38 -6.78
C SER A 41 8.70 -17.78 -5.48
N ARG A 42 9.39 -18.55 -4.65
CA ARG A 42 8.85 -18.97 -3.34
C ARG A 42 8.50 -17.76 -2.49
N GLU A 43 9.36 -16.77 -2.49
CA GLU A 43 9.16 -15.54 -1.76
C GLU A 43 7.86 -14.84 -2.18
N PHE A 44 7.60 -14.75 -3.47
CA PHE A 44 6.37 -14.17 -3.97
C PHE A 44 5.15 -14.98 -3.56
N GLN A 45 5.22 -16.30 -3.63
CA GLN A 45 4.12 -17.17 -3.22
C GLN A 45 3.73 -16.92 -1.76
N VAL A 46 4.71 -16.87 -0.88
CA VAL A 46 4.50 -16.63 0.55
C VAL A 46 3.94 -15.23 0.80
N ARG A 47 4.54 -14.21 0.21
CA ARG A 47 4.07 -12.82 0.35
C ARG A 47 2.68 -12.62 -0.21
N CYS A 48 2.39 -13.24 -1.34
CA CYS A 48 1.08 -13.18 -1.96
C CYS A 48 0.01 -13.76 -1.03
N MET A 49 0.25 -14.93 -0.47
CA MET A 49 -0.68 -15.55 0.45
C MET A 49 -0.80 -14.79 1.77
N ALA A 50 0.27 -14.17 2.24
CA ALA A 50 0.22 -13.29 3.41
C ALA A 50 -0.70 -12.09 3.16
N GLN A 51 -0.60 -11.46 2.01
CA GLN A 51 -1.48 -10.35 1.64
C GLN A 51 -2.92 -10.81 1.43
N TYR A 52 -3.10 -12.01 0.87
CA TYR A 52 -4.41 -12.61 0.68
C TYR A 52 -5.09 -12.86 2.03
N LEU A 53 -4.36 -13.35 3.02
CA LEU A 53 -4.86 -13.54 4.39
C LEU A 53 -5.27 -12.22 5.05
N ARG A 54 -4.68 -11.12 4.64
CA ARG A 54 -5.03 -9.79 5.12
C ARG A 54 -6.26 -9.20 4.43
N GLY A 55 -6.83 -9.89 3.47
CA GLY A 55 -8.03 -9.48 2.75
C GLY A 55 -7.77 -8.78 1.42
N ASN A 56 -6.52 -8.73 0.96
CA ASN A 56 -6.22 -8.13 -0.34
C ASN A 56 -6.67 -9.05 -1.47
N GLY A 57 -7.20 -8.47 -2.53
CA GLY A 57 -7.64 -9.24 -3.69
C GLY A 57 -6.47 -9.80 -4.50
N PRO A 58 -6.60 -11.03 -5.02
CA PRO A 58 -5.53 -11.66 -5.81
C PRO A 58 -5.04 -10.82 -6.98
N THR A 59 -5.96 -10.23 -7.72
CA THR A 59 -5.65 -9.37 -8.88
C THR A 59 -4.78 -8.17 -8.47
N SER A 60 -5.13 -7.53 -7.36
CA SER A 60 -4.40 -6.40 -6.81
C SER A 60 -2.98 -6.78 -6.36
N ILE A 61 -2.85 -7.94 -5.71
CA ILE A 61 -1.56 -8.46 -5.24
C ILE A 61 -0.63 -8.70 -6.43
N PHE A 62 -1.13 -9.36 -7.47
CA PHE A 62 -0.36 -9.64 -8.68
C PHE A 62 0.05 -8.34 -9.39
N ALA A 63 -0.88 -7.40 -9.52
CA ALA A 63 -0.59 -6.10 -10.12
C ALA A 63 0.52 -5.36 -9.38
N SER A 64 0.49 -5.38 -8.05
CA SER A 64 1.52 -4.75 -7.22
C SER A 64 2.91 -5.34 -7.41
N ALA A 65 2.98 -6.62 -7.76
CA ALA A 65 4.24 -7.31 -8.02
C ALA A 65 4.74 -7.15 -9.46
N GLY A 66 4.06 -6.34 -10.27
CA GLY A 66 4.40 -6.17 -11.67
C GLY A 66 3.79 -7.24 -12.59
N LEU A 67 3.01 -8.17 -12.01
CA LEU A 67 2.33 -9.21 -12.76
C LEU A 67 0.98 -8.69 -13.24
N ASN A 68 1.00 -7.96 -14.34
CA ASN A 68 -0.22 -7.35 -14.89
C ASN A 68 -1.29 -8.43 -15.16
N PRO A 69 -2.48 -8.31 -14.56
CA PRO A 69 -3.56 -9.28 -14.76
C PRO A 69 -3.98 -9.45 -16.20
N LYS A 70 -3.78 -8.43 -17.03
CA LYS A 70 -4.05 -8.50 -18.47
C LYS A 70 -3.08 -9.42 -19.20
N ILE A 71 -1.85 -9.51 -18.70
CA ILE A 71 -0.81 -10.38 -19.26
C ILE A 71 -0.95 -11.78 -18.70
N VAL A 72 -1.00 -11.90 -17.38
CA VAL A 72 -1.05 -13.19 -16.69
C VAL A 72 -2.38 -13.92 -16.95
N GLY A 73 -3.47 -13.18 -16.88
CA GLY A 73 -4.83 -13.70 -17.02
C GLY A 73 -5.43 -14.12 -15.69
N SER A 74 -6.70 -13.75 -15.49
CA SER A 74 -7.40 -14.02 -14.22
C SER A 74 -7.45 -15.50 -13.87
N LYS A 75 -7.63 -16.36 -14.84
CA LYS A 75 -7.68 -17.80 -14.60
C LYS A 75 -6.36 -18.38 -14.06
N ARG A 76 -5.23 -17.86 -14.54
CA ARG A 76 -3.92 -18.26 -14.00
C ARG A 76 -3.74 -17.79 -12.57
N ILE A 77 -4.17 -16.56 -12.30
CA ILE A 77 -4.12 -15.99 -10.95
C ILE A 77 -4.97 -16.84 -9.99
N GLU A 78 -6.21 -17.12 -10.35
CA GLU A 78 -7.11 -17.95 -9.56
C GLU A 78 -6.52 -19.32 -9.25
N ARG A 79 -5.97 -19.97 -10.27
CA ARG A 79 -5.35 -21.30 -10.12
C ARG A 79 -4.10 -21.26 -9.23
N ALA A 80 -3.31 -20.20 -9.36
CA ALA A 80 -2.13 -20.02 -8.52
C ALA A 80 -2.54 -19.88 -7.05
N ILE A 81 -3.49 -19.00 -6.78
CA ILE A 81 -4.00 -18.79 -5.42
C ILE A 81 -4.59 -20.09 -4.84
N ALA A 82 -5.42 -20.79 -5.60
CA ALA A 82 -6.02 -22.05 -5.16
C ALA A 82 -4.95 -23.10 -4.82
N ARG A 83 -3.91 -23.19 -5.63
CA ARG A 83 -2.82 -24.13 -5.41
C ARG A 83 -2.00 -23.79 -4.18
N TRP A 84 -1.66 -22.51 -3.99
CA TRP A 84 -0.89 -22.07 -2.83
C TRP A 84 -1.69 -22.14 -1.55
N LYS A 85 -2.99 -21.88 -1.63
CA LYS A 85 -3.89 -22.00 -0.49
C LYS A 85 -4.00 -23.46 -0.02
N ALA A 86 -3.89 -24.41 -0.92
CA ALA A 86 -3.90 -25.83 -0.62
C ALA A 86 -2.57 -26.36 -0.09
N ASP A 87 -1.49 -25.57 -0.21
CA ASP A 87 -0.15 -25.98 0.24
C ASP A 87 0.06 -25.57 1.70
N PRO A 88 0.16 -26.53 2.63
CA PRO A 88 0.32 -26.21 4.06
C PRO A 88 1.60 -25.46 4.39
N GLN A 89 2.67 -25.72 3.66
CA GLN A 89 3.95 -25.04 3.90
C GLN A 89 3.88 -23.57 3.52
N ILE A 90 3.31 -23.28 2.35
CA ILE A 90 3.12 -21.89 1.92
C ILE A 90 2.22 -21.16 2.92
N MET A 91 1.13 -21.78 3.33
CA MET A 91 0.19 -21.14 4.25
C MET A 91 0.79 -20.89 5.63
N THR A 92 1.60 -21.81 6.13
CA THR A 92 2.28 -21.65 7.42
C THR A 92 3.28 -20.50 7.37
N GLU A 93 4.11 -20.45 6.32
CA GLU A 93 5.06 -19.37 6.12
C GLU A 93 4.35 -18.03 5.92
N ALA A 94 3.26 -18.03 5.14
CA ALA A 94 2.46 -16.84 4.90
C ALA A 94 1.85 -16.29 6.18
N GLN A 95 1.37 -17.17 7.05
CA GLN A 95 0.80 -16.79 8.33
C GLN A 95 1.84 -16.14 9.25
N SER A 96 3.03 -16.75 9.34
CA SER A 96 4.14 -16.19 10.11
C SER A 96 4.54 -14.83 9.56
N PHE A 97 4.69 -14.72 8.26
CA PHE A 97 5.05 -13.48 7.60
C PHE A 97 4.00 -12.38 7.83
N ALA A 98 2.72 -12.73 7.75
CA ALA A 98 1.62 -11.79 8.00
C ALA A 98 1.62 -11.32 9.44
N ASN A 99 1.92 -12.20 10.40
CA ASN A 99 1.98 -11.87 11.81
C ASN A 99 3.17 -10.96 12.13
N GLU A 100 4.34 -11.24 11.55
CA GLU A 100 5.52 -10.39 11.70
C GLU A 100 5.28 -9.00 11.13
N ALA A 101 4.75 -8.92 9.93
CA ALA A 101 4.44 -7.65 9.29
C ALA A 101 3.40 -6.85 10.06
N ALA A 102 2.44 -7.52 10.70
CA ALA A 102 1.45 -6.87 11.54
C ALA A 102 2.06 -6.35 12.85
N ALA A 103 3.02 -7.07 13.42
CA ALA A 103 3.75 -6.64 14.60
C ALA A 103 4.62 -5.41 14.27
N ASP A 104 5.38 -5.46 13.18
CA ASP A 104 6.19 -4.33 12.73
C ASP A 104 5.35 -3.09 12.47
N GLN A 105 4.18 -3.27 11.88
CA GLN A 105 3.28 -2.17 11.60
C GLN A 105 2.71 -1.55 12.87
N ARG A 106 2.43 -2.36 13.90
CA ARG A 106 1.99 -1.86 15.20
C ARG A 106 3.11 -1.06 15.87
N ASP A 107 4.32 -1.56 15.84
CA ASP A 107 5.48 -0.89 16.43
C ASP A 107 5.74 0.45 15.73
N LEU A 108 5.66 0.49 14.41
CA LEU A 108 5.77 1.72 13.63
C LEU A 108 4.65 2.71 13.98
N LEU A 109 3.43 2.23 14.19
CA LEU A 109 2.31 3.07 14.60
C LEU A 109 2.54 3.67 15.98
N VAL A 110 3.01 2.89 16.93
CA VAL A 110 3.33 3.37 18.29
C VAL A 110 4.41 4.42 18.24
N ILE A 111 5.50 4.19 17.50
CA ILE A 111 6.58 5.15 17.34
C ILE A 111 6.06 6.43 16.67
N SER A 112 5.27 6.31 15.63
CA SER A 112 4.69 7.44 14.91
C SER A 112 3.78 8.26 15.81
N GLN A 113 2.94 7.63 16.63
CA GLN A 113 2.08 8.31 17.58
C GLN A 113 2.88 9.02 18.65
N SER A 114 3.94 8.41 19.16
CA SER A 114 4.83 9.03 20.13
C SER A 114 5.53 10.24 19.56
N MET A 115 6.01 10.19 18.34
CA MET A 115 6.64 11.30 17.65
C MET A 115 5.66 12.44 17.40
N THR A 116 4.45 12.14 17.00
CA THR A 116 3.39 13.13 16.77
C THR A 116 3.01 13.81 18.06
N SER A 117 2.89 13.05 19.14
CA SER A 117 2.57 13.58 20.46
C SER A 117 3.66 14.53 20.95
N ALA A 118 4.93 14.15 20.83
CA ALA A 118 6.07 14.98 21.20
C ALA A 118 6.12 16.27 20.36
N TRP A 119 5.83 16.18 19.07
CA TRP A 119 5.78 17.33 18.18
C TRP A 119 4.65 18.29 18.58
N LEU A 120 3.47 17.74 18.89
CA LEU A 120 2.34 18.54 19.36
C LEU A 120 2.63 19.24 20.68
N ASP A 121 3.25 18.57 21.63
CA ASP A 121 3.66 19.17 22.90
C ASP A 121 4.62 20.32 22.69
N MET A 122 5.61 20.12 21.82
CA MET A 122 6.56 21.16 21.47
C MET A 122 5.88 22.35 20.82
N LYS A 123 4.92 22.10 19.95
CA LYS A 123 4.15 23.14 19.26
C LYS A 123 3.27 23.93 20.22
N VAL A 124 2.64 23.25 21.16
CA VAL A 124 1.83 23.89 22.21
C VAL A 124 2.70 24.80 23.07
N MET A 125 3.88 24.35 23.50
CA MET A 125 4.80 25.16 24.25
C MET A 125 5.26 26.40 23.49
N ASP A 126 5.55 26.26 22.22
CA ASP A 126 5.94 27.36 21.34
C ASP A 126 4.82 28.39 21.22
N LEU A 127 3.60 27.94 21.01
CA LEU A 127 2.42 28.80 20.93
C LEU A 127 2.16 29.52 22.26
N GLN A 128 2.35 28.84 23.39
CA GLN A 128 2.23 29.46 24.71
C GLN A 128 3.25 30.58 24.90
N LYS A 129 4.48 30.37 24.46
CA LYS A 129 5.51 31.40 24.50
C LYS A 129 5.13 32.60 23.63
N GLN A 130 4.59 32.36 22.45
CA GLN A 130 4.13 33.42 21.55
C GLN A 130 3.00 34.24 22.19
N ILE A 131 2.03 33.56 22.79
CA ILE A 131 0.92 34.22 23.47
C ILE A 131 1.43 35.07 24.63
N GLN A 132 2.37 34.55 25.41
CA GLN A 132 2.93 35.29 26.54
C GLN A 132 3.69 36.51 26.05
N SER A 133 4.44 36.41 24.99
CA SER A 133 5.14 37.51 24.36
C SER A 133 4.19 38.59 23.87
N VAL A 134 3.08 38.20 23.26
CA VAL A 134 2.07 39.15 22.82
C VAL A 134 1.40 39.86 24.01
N LYS A 135 1.10 39.12 25.07
CA LYS A 135 0.52 39.72 26.28
C LYS A 135 1.46 40.72 26.94
N GLN A 136 2.74 40.42 27.01
CA GLN A 136 3.72 41.34 27.52
C GLN A 136 3.81 42.59 26.66
N HIS A 137 3.78 42.40 25.35
CA HIS A 137 3.84 43.52 24.43
C HIS A 137 2.60 44.41 24.54
N GLU A 138 1.44 43.84 24.77
CA GLU A 138 0.23 44.62 25.04
C GLU A 138 0.28 45.34 26.36
N ALA A 139 0.84 44.74 27.40
CA ALA A 139 0.98 45.35 28.69
C ALA A 139 1.96 46.52 28.67
N GLU A 140 2.99 46.43 27.83
CA GLU A 140 3.95 47.50 27.68
C GLU A 140 3.51 48.57 26.71
N ARG A 141 2.47 48.38 25.98
CA ARG A 141 1.92 49.36 25.11
C ARG A 141 1.34 50.48 25.95
N PRO A 142 1.81 51.65 25.77
CA PRO A 142 1.18 52.79 26.43
C PRO A 142 -0.26 52.79 25.97
N SER A 143 -1.11 52.82 26.94
CA SER A 143 -2.49 52.81 26.59
C SER A 143 -2.73 54.01 25.70
N MET A 144 -2.98 53.75 24.54
CA MET A 144 -3.24 54.76 23.68
C MET A 144 -4.51 55.35 24.07
N PRO A 145 -4.51 56.51 24.29
CA PRO A 145 -5.70 57.16 24.62
C PRO A 145 -6.46 56.99 23.38
N ALA A 146 -7.20 56.25 23.55
CA ALA A 146 -8.07 56.07 22.63
C ALA A 146 -7.83 56.80 21.45
N HIS A 147 -7.53 56.28 20.74
CA HIS A 147 -7.55 56.86 19.65
C HIS A 147 -8.46 57.88 19.56
N GLY A 148 -9.27 57.80 20.35
CA GLY A 148 -10.15 58.79 20.38
C GLY A 148 -9.53 60.04 20.22
N ALA A 149 -8.60 60.08 20.75
CA ALA A 149 -7.93 61.28 20.68
C ALA A 149 -7.90 61.65 19.27
N LEU A 150 -7.80 60.77 18.57
CA LEU A 150 -7.65 61.12 17.37
C LEU A 150 -8.59 61.80 16.82
N ILE A 151 -9.32 61.61 17.23
CA ILE A 151 -10.25 62.14 16.79
C ILE A 151 -10.39 63.36 17.12
N GLY A 152 -10.00 63.55 17.93
CA GLY A 152 -10.04 64.78 18.31
C GLY A 152 -9.81 65.58 17.21
N LEU A 153 -9.75 65.21 16.59
CA LEU A 153 -9.61 65.89 15.74
C LEU A 153 -10.54 66.67 15.48
N GLU A 154 -10.84 66.90 15.69
CA GLU A 154 -11.65 67.66 15.35
C GLU A 154 -11.45 68.71 15.27
#